data_7bb573354f6bfc552e5df03afaded813
#
_entry.id   7bb573354f6bfc552e5df03afaded813
#
_cell.length_a   1.000
_cell.length_b   1.000
_cell.length_c   1.000
_cell.angle_alpha   90.00
_cell.angle_beta   90.00
_cell.angle_gamma   90.00
#
_symmetry.space_group_name_H-M   'P 1'
#
loop_
_entity.id
_entity.type
_entity.pdbx_description
1 polymer ?
#
loop_
_entity_poly.entity_id
_entity_poly.type
_entity_poly.pdbx_seq_one_letter_code
_entity_poly.pdbx_strand_id
1 'polypeptide(L)'
;MSTTDANASPNLNQRGEKARLPRDERRAILLSAALEVFTAAGYHSAAMDEIADRASVSKPVLYQHFPSKLDLYLAVLDLHIDSLVYEIQKAISSTPDNALRVHATIDAYFTFIENEGEAFRLLFESDMSVEPQVSERLNRMTYDCAAAVSGVIANDTGLPK
;
A
#
# COMPACT_ATOMS: atom_id res chain seq x y z
N MET A 1 -65.16 -13.73 -30.94
CA MET A 1 -65.14 -14.74 -29.86
C MET A 1 -63.77 -14.89 -29.38
N SER A 2 -63.61 -14.39 -28.18
CA SER A 2 -62.84 -14.87 -27.03
C SER A 2 -61.32 -14.72 -27.13
N THR A 3 -60.81 -13.67 -26.59
CA THR A 3 -60.28 -13.48 -25.21
C THR A 3 -59.26 -14.54 -24.75
N THR A 4 -58.07 -14.15 -24.48
CA THR A 4 -57.57 -14.33 -23.11
C THR A 4 -56.28 -13.53 -22.93
N ASP A 5 -56.35 -12.57 -22.07
CA ASP A 5 -55.24 -11.91 -21.41
C ASP A 5 -54.36 -12.93 -20.70
N ALA A 6 -53.03 -12.79 -20.84
CA ALA A 6 -52.10 -13.33 -19.89
C ALA A 6 -51.18 -12.21 -19.42
N ASN A 7 -51.57 -11.63 -18.31
CA ASN A 7 -50.84 -10.74 -17.44
C ASN A 7 -49.57 -11.43 -16.95
N ALA A 8 -48.44 -11.11 -17.52
CA ALA A 8 -47.13 -11.49 -16.98
C ALA A 8 -46.58 -10.31 -16.21
N SER A 9 -46.79 -10.32 -14.90
CA SER A 9 -46.15 -9.41 -13.95
C SER A 9 -44.63 -9.51 -14.04
N PRO A 10 -43.89 -8.39 -14.12
CA PRO A 10 -42.44 -8.45 -14.07
C PRO A 10 -41.99 -8.83 -12.66
N ASN A 11 -41.19 -9.85 -12.60
CA ASN A 11 -40.55 -10.38 -11.42
C ASN A 11 -39.60 -9.33 -10.80
N LEU A 12 -40.08 -8.62 -9.77
CA LEU A 12 -39.34 -7.65 -8.98
C LEU A 12 -38.40 -8.34 -7.96
N ASN A 13 -37.51 -9.18 -8.43
CA ASN A 13 -36.50 -9.78 -7.54
C ASN A 13 -35.09 -9.77 -8.15
N GLN A 14 -34.69 -8.62 -8.69
CA GLN A 14 -33.29 -8.30 -8.91
C GLN A 14 -32.81 -7.37 -7.80
N ARG A 15 -32.81 -7.85 -6.55
CA ARG A 15 -31.91 -7.31 -5.54
C ARG A 15 -30.52 -7.74 -5.95
N GLY A 16 -29.77 -6.77 -6.53
CA GLY A 16 -28.41 -6.97 -6.99
C GLY A 16 -27.57 -7.65 -5.91
N GLU A 17 -27.19 -8.90 -6.14
CA GLU A 17 -26.01 -9.48 -5.51
C GLU A 17 -24.85 -8.58 -5.89
N LYS A 18 -24.43 -7.71 -4.94
CA LYS A 18 -23.12 -7.06 -5.02
C LYS A 18 -22.11 -8.19 -5.17
N ALA A 19 -21.57 -8.35 -6.37
CA ALA A 19 -20.56 -9.35 -6.66
C ALA A 19 -19.49 -9.27 -5.57
N ARG A 20 -19.27 -10.39 -4.87
CA ARG A 20 -18.34 -10.45 -3.75
C ARG A 20 -16.95 -10.23 -4.31
N LEU A 21 -16.35 -9.07 -4.05
CA LEU A 21 -14.99 -8.73 -4.50
C LEU A 21 -14.00 -9.85 -4.15
N PRO A 22 -13.07 -10.19 -5.04
CA PRO A 22 -11.96 -11.08 -4.76
C PRO A 22 -11.23 -10.68 -3.47
N ARG A 23 -10.61 -11.66 -2.80
CA ARG A 23 -9.94 -11.43 -1.51
C ARG A 23 -8.83 -10.38 -1.63
N ASP A 24 -8.07 -10.41 -2.71
CA ASP A 24 -6.94 -9.51 -2.91
C ASP A 24 -7.39 -8.07 -3.21
N GLU A 25 -8.45 -7.90 -4.00
CA GLU A 25 -9.04 -6.57 -4.24
C GLU A 25 -9.58 -5.97 -2.94
N ARG A 26 -10.23 -6.79 -2.11
CA ARG A 26 -10.72 -6.33 -0.81
C ARG A 26 -9.57 -5.96 0.12
N ARG A 27 -8.48 -6.74 0.11
CA ARG A 27 -7.27 -6.42 0.86
C ARG A 27 -6.68 -5.08 0.42
N ALA A 28 -6.59 -4.80 -0.88
CA ALA A 28 -6.09 -3.53 -1.41
C ALA A 28 -6.95 -2.34 -0.96
N ILE A 29 -8.28 -2.46 -1.01
CA ILE A 29 -9.21 -1.43 -0.52
C ILE A 29 -9.00 -1.15 0.97
N LEU A 30 -8.81 -2.21 1.78
CA LEU A 30 -8.56 -2.07 3.22
C LEU A 30 -7.23 -1.36 3.50
N LEU A 31 -6.16 -1.66 2.75
CA LEU A 31 -4.87 -1.01 2.89
C LEU A 31 -4.94 0.47 2.51
N SER A 32 -5.64 0.82 1.42
CA SER A 32 -5.86 2.22 1.02
C SER A 32 -6.65 3.01 2.08
N ALA A 33 -7.76 2.47 2.57
CA ALA A 33 -8.54 3.11 3.62
C ALA A 33 -7.74 3.27 4.93
N ALA A 34 -6.91 2.28 5.26
CA ALA A 34 -6.05 2.34 6.44
C ALA A 34 -4.96 3.41 6.32
N LEU A 35 -4.32 3.54 5.15
CA LEU A 35 -3.35 4.60 4.89
C LEU A 35 -3.95 5.98 5.16
N GLU A 36 -5.12 6.27 4.58
CA GLU A 36 -5.83 7.54 4.76
C GLU A 36 -6.14 7.83 6.25
N VAL A 37 -6.63 6.83 6.99
CA VAL A 37 -6.97 7.01 8.41
C VAL A 37 -5.73 7.18 9.27
N PHE A 38 -4.67 6.37 9.04
CA PHE A 38 -3.44 6.47 9.81
C PHE A 38 -2.71 7.80 9.56
N THR A 39 -2.72 8.31 8.33
CA THR A 39 -2.08 9.60 8.02
C THR A 39 -2.87 10.80 8.50
N ALA A 40 -4.20 10.69 8.57
CA ALA A 40 -5.07 11.77 9.05
C ALA A 40 -5.11 11.87 10.59
N ALA A 41 -5.21 10.72 11.29
CA ALA A 41 -5.44 10.68 12.73
C ALA A 41 -4.20 10.24 13.55
N GLY A 42 -3.17 9.70 12.90
CA GLY A 42 -2.07 9.00 13.56
C GLY A 42 -2.45 7.59 14.01
N TYR A 43 -1.47 6.73 14.27
CA TYR A 43 -1.70 5.34 14.65
C TYR A 43 -2.57 5.21 15.91
N HIS A 44 -2.25 5.96 16.96
CA HIS A 44 -2.90 5.81 18.27
C HIS A 44 -4.39 6.18 18.22
N SER A 45 -4.74 7.25 17.52
CA SER A 45 -6.11 7.75 17.42
C SER A 45 -6.95 7.05 16.36
N ALA A 46 -6.31 6.42 15.37
CA ALA A 46 -7.00 5.69 14.32
C ALA A 46 -7.84 4.53 14.87
N ALA A 47 -9.11 4.45 14.46
CA ALA A 47 -10.04 3.41 14.87
C ALA A 47 -10.25 2.38 13.76
N MET A 48 -10.23 1.08 14.12
CA MET A 48 -10.51 -0.01 13.16
C MET A 48 -11.92 0.10 12.56
N ASP A 49 -12.87 0.63 13.33
CA ASP A 49 -14.25 0.84 12.85
C ASP A 49 -14.30 1.90 11.74
N GLU A 50 -13.57 3.01 11.89
CA GLU A 50 -13.47 4.04 10.85
C GLU A 50 -12.84 3.50 9.56
N ILE A 51 -11.80 2.66 9.68
CA ILE A 51 -11.17 2.01 8.52
C ILE A 51 -12.16 1.07 7.82
N ALA A 52 -12.93 0.27 8.58
CA ALA A 52 -13.94 -0.62 8.02
C ALA A 52 -15.05 0.15 7.28
N ASP A 53 -15.54 1.24 7.87
CA ASP A 53 -16.55 2.11 7.28
C ASP A 53 -16.05 2.76 5.98
N ARG A 54 -14.82 3.29 6.00
CA ARG A 54 -14.18 3.90 4.82
C ARG A 54 -13.96 2.91 3.69
N ALA A 55 -13.57 1.68 4.04
CA ALA A 55 -13.43 0.58 3.07
C ALA A 55 -14.77 -0.03 2.64
N SER A 56 -15.90 0.43 3.20
CA SER A 56 -17.23 -0.13 2.96
C SER A 56 -17.32 -1.64 3.22
N VAL A 57 -16.65 -2.12 4.27
CA VAL A 57 -16.69 -3.51 4.73
C VAL A 57 -17.19 -3.59 6.17
N SER A 58 -17.66 -4.77 6.58
CA SER A 58 -18.00 -4.98 7.98
C SER A 58 -16.74 -5.20 8.84
N LYS A 59 -16.80 -4.82 10.11
CA LYS A 59 -15.73 -5.03 11.09
C LYS A 59 -15.22 -6.49 11.14
N PRO A 60 -16.06 -7.54 11.16
CA PRO A 60 -15.58 -8.91 11.08
C PRO A 60 -14.77 -9.22 9.82
N VAL A 61 -15.12 -8.64 8.67
CA VAL A 61 -14.37 -8.80 7.42
C VAL A 61 -12.99 -8.16 7.53
N LEU A 62 -12.88 -6.96 8.11
CA LEU A 62 -11.59 -6.32 8.35
C LEU A 62 -10.70 -7.22 9.24
N TYR A 63 -11.23 -7.73 10.35
CA TYR A 63 -10.47 -8.61 11.27
C TYR A 63 -10.13 -9.99 10.68
N GLN A 64 -10.85 -10.47 9.66
CA GLN A 64 -10.45 -11.65 8.88
C GLN A 64 -9.21 -11.42 8.01
N HIS A 65 -8.95 -10.18 7.60
CA HIS A 65 -7.78 -9.80 6.81
C HIS A 65 -6.59 -9.39 7.70
N PHE A 66 -6.89 -8.69 8.80
CA PHE A 66 -5.88 -8.12 9.71
C PHE A 66 -6.34 -8.31 11.16
N PRO A 67 -5.74 -9.27 11.87
CA PRO A 67 -6.15 -9.63 13.23
C PRO A 67 -6.07 -8.48 14.25
N SER A 68 -5.16 -7.52 14.02
CA SER A 68 -4.99 -6.35 14.89
C SER A 68 -4.75 -5.07 14.09
N LYS A 69 -4.87 -3.91 14.77
CA LYS A 69 -4.51 -2.61 14.20
C LYS A 69 -3.04 -2.54 13.82
N LEU A 70 -2.17 -3.17 14.60
CA LEU A 70 -0.74 -3.23 14.31
C LEU A 70 -0.47 -4.07 13.05
N ASP A 71 -1.10 -5.23 12.89
CA ASP A 71 -0.95 -6.04 11.67
C ASP A 71 -1.37 -5.27 10.42
N LEU A 72 -2.45 -4.50 10.51
CA LEU A 72 -2.92 -3.65 9.42
C LEU A 72 -1.91 -2.52 9.13
N TYR A 73 -1.42 -1.84 10.16
CA TYR A 73 -0.43 -0.78 10.03
C TYR A 73 0.87 -1.30 9.39
N LEU A 74 1.38 -2.43 9.86
CA LEU A 74 2.58 -3.06 9.31
C LEU A 74 2.39 -3.50 7.85
N ALA A 75 1.20 -3.96 7.48
CA ALA A 75 0.91 -4.33 6.10
C ALA A 75 0.83 -3.11 5.16
N VAL A 76 0.32 -1.96 5.64
CA VAL A 76 0.37 -0.68 4.90
C VAL A 76 1.82 -0.23 4.75
N LEU A 77 2.60 -0.29 5.83
CA LEU A 77 4.02 0.08 5.84
C LEU A 77 4.82 -0.78 4.84
N ASP A 78 4.68 -2.11 4.90
CA ASP A 78 5.36 -3.06 4.01
C ASP A 78 5.04 -2.77 2.53
N LEU A 79 3.77 -2.51 2.18
CA LEU A 79 3.35 -2.21 0.81
C LEU A 79 4.10 -0.99 0.24
N HIS A 80 4.22 0.08 1.02
CA HIS A 80 4.84 1.33 0.54
C HIS A 80 6.36 1.28 0.62
N ILE A 81 6.94 0.54 1.56
CA ILE A 81 8.38 0.23 1.58
C ILE A 81 8.77 -0.53 0.31
N ASP A 82 8.04 -1.60 -0.02
CA ASP A 82 8.31 -2.42 -1.19
C ASP A 82 8.20 -1.60 -2.48
N SER A 83 7.19 -0.72 -2.57
CA SER A 83 7.01 0.20 -3.70
C SER A 83 8.19 1.16 -3.85
N LEU A 84 8.60 1.83 -2.77
CA LEU A 84 9.73 2.77 -2.79
C LEU A 84 11.04 2.07 -3.15
N VAL A 85 11.35 0.94 -2.50
CA VAL A 85 12.57 0.17 -2.76
C VAL A 85 12.62 -0.30 -4.21
N TYR A 86 11.50 -0.78 -4.75
CA TYR A 86 11.38 -1.20 -6.15
C TYR A 86 11.68 -0.05 -7.11
N GLU A 87 11.08 1.12 -6.93
CA GLU A 87 11.31 2.28 -7.81
C GLU A 87 12.77 2.78 -7.72
N ILE A 88 13.37 2.80 -6.54
CA ILE A 88 14.78 3.12 -6.35
C ILE A 88 15.69 2.11 -7.08
N GLN A 89 15.46 0.81 -6.91
CA GLN A 89 16.26 -0.24 -7.58
C GLN A 89 16.13 -0.18 -9.10
N LYS A 90 14.93 0.06 -9.60
CA LYS A 90 14.67 0.23 -11.04
C LYS A 90 15.39 1.46 -11.58
N ALA A 91 15.36 2.59 -10.89
CA ALA A 91 16.06 3.81 -11.27
C ALA A 91 17.58 3.62 -11.32
N ILE A 92 18.17 2.99 -10.29
CA ILE A 92 19.60 2.68 -10.23
C ILE A 92 20.02 1.76 -11.37
N SER A 93 19.16 0.82 -11.78
CA SER A 93 19.44 -0.15 -12.84
C SER A 93 19.14 0.35 -14.25
N SER A 94 18.54 1.54 -14.40
CA SER A 94 18.00 2.05 -15.68
C SER A 94 19.08 2.40 -16.72
N THR A 95 20.31 2.70 -16.29
CA THR A 95 21.40 3.14 -17.16
C THR A 95 22.76 2.72 -16.59
N PRO A 96 23.78 2.48 -17.45
CA PRO A 96 25.15 2.26 -16.99
C PRO A 96 25.88 3.57 -16.60
N ASP A 97 25.36 4.73 -16.97
CA ASP A 97 25.97 6.04 -16.68
C ASP A 97 25.67 6.47 -15.24
N ASN A 98 26.72 6.67 -14.43
CA ASN A 98 26.59 7.00 -13.01
C ASN A 98 25.92 8.36 -12.75
N ALA A 99 26.16 9.36 -13.60
CA ALA A 99 25.51 10.66 -13.44
C ALA A 99 24.00 10.55 -13.71
N LEU A 100 23.63 9.83 -14.76
CA LEU A 100 22.21 9.57 -15.08
C LEU A 100 21.53 8.69 -14.04
N ARG A 101 22.24 7.72 -13.41
CA ARG A 101 21.70 6.92 -12.28
C ARG A 101 21.35 7.80 -11.09
N VAL A 102 22.23 8.73 -10.72
CA VAL A 102 21.98 9.66 -9.62
C VAL A 102 20.73 10.48 -9.91
N HIS A 103 20.61 11.05 -11.10
CA HIS A 103 19.43 11.80 -11.50
C HIS A 103 18.17 10.93 -11.46
N ALA A 104 18.19 9.74 -12.06
CA ALA A 104 17.06 8.84 -12.09
C ALA A 104 16.62 8.42 -10.67
N THR A 105 17.57 8.21 -9.74
CA THR A 105 17.27 7.85 -8.36
C THR A 105 16.63 9.00 -7.60
N ILE A 106 17.13 10.22 -7.80
CA ILE A 106 16.56 11.44 -7.21
C ILE A 106 15.14 11.67 -7.78
N ASP A 107 14.97 11.54 -9.09
CA ASP A 107 13.66 11.69 -9.74
C ASP A 107 12.65 10.64 -9.25
N ALA A 108 13.08 9.39 -9.07
CA ALA A 108 12.22 8.33 -8.53
C ALA A 108 11.78 8.64 -7.09
N TYR A 109 12.69 9.15 -6.25
CA TYR A 109 12.38 9.54 -4.88
C TYR A 109 11.38 10.70 -4.83
N PHE A 110 11.59 11.77 -5.62
CA PHE A 110 10.65 12.90 -5.67
C PHE A 110 9.31 12.51 -6.29
N THR A 111 9.31 11.64 -7.31
CA THR A 111 8.08 11.10 -7.90
C THR A 111 7.27 10.31 -6.87
N PHE A 112 7.94 9.53 -6.00
CA PHE A 112 7.28 8.85 -4.89
C PHE A 112 6.64 9.84 -3.92
N ILE A 113 7.34 10.91 -3.53
CA ILE A 113 6.79 11.95 -2.64
C ILE A 113 5.57 12.64 -3.27
N GLU A 114 5.64 12.97 -4.55
CA GLU A 114 4.55 13.67 -5.26
C GLU A 114 3.30 12.80 -5.43
N ASN A 115 3.47 11.52 -5.74
CA ASN A 115 2.36 10.60 -6.01
C ASN A 115 1.85 9.88 -4.75
N GLU A 116 2.72 9.65 -3.78
CA GLU A 116 2.48 8.83 -2.59
C GLU A 116 2.72 9.63 -1.29
N GLY A 117 2.29 10.90 -1.27
CA GLY A 117 2.56 11.82 -0.15
C GLY A 117 2.07 11.32 1.21
N GLU A 118 0.94 10.60 1.26
CA GLU A 118 0.44 9.96 2.48
C GLU A 118 1.35 8.81 2.92
N ALA A 119 1.82 8.00 1.97
CA ALA A 119 2.78 6.94 2.25
C ALA A 119 4.11 7.49 2.74
N PHE A 120 4.60 8.58 2.13
CA PHE A 120 5.79 9.29 2.60
C PHE A 120 5.66 9.73 4.07
N ARG A 121 4.53 10.33 4.44
CA ARG A 121 4.26 10.73 5.83
C ARG A 121 4.23 9.54 6.78
N LEU A 122 3.63 8.42 6.36
CA LEU A 122 3.60 7.19 7.14
C LEU A 122 5.01 6.63 7.39
N LEU A 123 5.87 6.64 6.35
CA LEU A 123 7.22 6.09 6.41
C LEU A 123 8.19 6.95 7.21
N PHE A 124 8.12 8.29 7.06
CA PHE A 124 9.18 9.21 7.51
C PHE A 124 8.76 10.17 8.61
N GLU A 125 7.45 10.40 8.82
CA GLU A 125 6.94 11.36 9.79
C GLU A 125 6.11 10.71 10.90
N SER A 126 6.00 9.36 10.90
CA SER A 126 5.20 8.65 11.89
C SER A 126 5.90 8.57 13.25
N ASP A 127 5.12 8.74 14.32
CA ASP A 127 5.53 8.52 15.70
C ASP A 127 5.72 7.04 16.07
N MET A 128 5.33 6.14 15.17
CA MET A 128 5.45 4.69 15.33
C MET A 128 6.86 4.14 15.08
N SER A 129 7.82 4.97 14.69
CA SER A 129 9.22 4.55 14.43
C SER A 129 9.92 3.92 15.64
N VAL A 130 9.44 4.17 16.86
CA VAL A 130 9.93 3.56 18.10
C VAL A 130 9.36 2.16 18.37
N GLU A 131 8.28 1.76 17.71
CA GLU A 131 7.73 0.41 17.78
C GLU A 131 8.71 -0.58 17.15
N PRO A 132 9.16 -1.65 17.87
CA PRO A 132 10.23 -2.54 17.39
C PRO A 132 9.97 -3.11 15.99
N GLN A 133 8.74 -3.55 15.70
CA GLN A 133 8.39 -4.13 14.41
C GLN A 133 8.38 -3.10 13.28
N VAL A 134 8.06 -1.85 13.57
CA VAL A 134 8.13 -0.73 12.61
C VAL A 134 9.59 -0.36 12.36
N SER A 135 10.37 -0.19 13.44
CA SER A 135 11.81 0.11 13.36
C SER A 135 12.57 -0.93 12.54
N GLU A 136 12.29 -2.22 12.73
CA GLU A 136 12.90 -3.30 11.95
C GLU A 136 12.64 -3.16 10.45
N ARG A 137 11.40 -2.82 10.05
CA ARG A 137 11.04 -2.63 8.64
C ARG A 137 11.71 -1.41 8.01
N LEU A 138 11.74 -0.29 8.73
CA LEU A 138 12.41 0.93 8.26
C LEU A 138 13.93 0.73 8.13
N ASN A 139 14.55 0.01 9.08
CA ASN A 139 15.96 -0.34 9.02
C ASN A 139 16.23 -1.26 7.81
N ARG A 140 15.37 -2.24 7.55
CA ARG A 140 15.49 -3.11 6.36
C ARG A 140 15.37 -2.31 5.08
N MET A 141 14.38 -1.41 4.97
CA MET A 141 14.26 -0.49 3.83
C MET A 141 15.56 0.28 3.58
N THR A 142 16.12 0.87 4.63
CA THR A 142 17.38 1.61 4.54
C THR A 142 18.53 0.72 4.07
N TYR A 143 18.62 -0.51 4.60
CA TYR A 143 19.62 -1.48 4.19
C TYR A 143 19.45 -1.90 2.72
N ASP A 144 18.24 -2.17 2.26
CA ASP A 144 17.96 -2.59 0.89
C ASP A 144 18.30 -1.49 -0.12
N CYS A 145 17.99 -0.24 0.19
CA CYS A 145 18.39 0.91 -0.61
C CYS A 145 19.92 1.07 -0.65
N ALA A 146 20.59 0.96 0.50
CA ALA A 146 22.06 1.04 0.58
C ALA A 146 22.74 -0.12 -0.17
N ALA A 147 22.19 -1.33 -0.09
CA ALA A 147 22.70 -2.49 -0.81
C ALA A 147 22.56 -2.34 -2.34
N ALA A 148 21.46 -1.74 -2.82
CA ALA A 148 21.28 -1.43 -4.22
C ALA A 148 22.37 -0.47 -4.73
N VAL A 149 22.65 0.60 -3.99
CA VAL A 149 23.71 1.58 -4.32
C VAL A 149 25.08 0.93 -4.28
N SER A 150 25.41 0.19 -3.20
CA SER A 150 26.73 -0.47 -3.04
C SER A 150 26.96 -1.52 -4.12
N GLY A 151 25.92 -2.26 -4.53
CA GLY A 151 26.02 -3.23 -5.61
C GLY A 151 26.46 -2.62 -6.93
N VAL A 152 25.92 -1.43 -7.26
CA VAL A 152 26.31 -0.69 -8.46
C VAL A 152 27.74 -0.18 -8.36
N ILE A 153 28.13 0.43 -7.26
CA ILE A 153 29.49 0.92 -7.04
C ILE A 153 30.50 -0.22 -7.15
N ALA A 154 30.22 -1.37 -6.53
CA ALA A 154 31.08 -2.54 -6.60
C ALA A 154 31.25 -3.06 -8.03
N ASN A 155 30.17 -3.11 -8.81
CA ASN A 155 30.22 -3.56 -10.19
C ASN A 155 31.00 -2.59 -11.09
N ASP A 156 30.90 -1.28 -10.88
CA ASP A 156 31.56 -0.27 -11.70
C ASP A 156 33.03 -0.07 -11.34
N THR A 157 33.38 -0.28 -10.07
CA THR A 157 34.75 -0.03 -9.55
C THR A 157 35.58 -1.29 -9.34
N GLY A 158 34.94 -2.48 -9.35
CA GLY A 158 35.57 -3.75 -8.98
C GLY A 158 35.94 -3.88 -7.49
N LEU A 159 35.42 -2.99 -6.66
CA LEU A 159 35.60 -3.05 -5.21
C LEU A 159 34.69 -4.12 -4.59
N PRO A 160 35.05 -4.75 -3.47
CA PRO A 160 34.18 -5.67 -2.75
C PRO A 160 32.91 -4.95 -2.25
N LYS A 161 31.81 -5.71 -2.20
CA LYS A 161 30.51 -5.22 -1.71
C LYS A 161 30.52 -5.00 -0.21
#